data_5c4d170d2d01f35086db13aeb482e231
#
_entry.id   5c4d170d2d01f35086db13aeb482e231
#
_cell.length_a   1.000
_cell.length_b   1.000
_cell.length_c   1.000
_cell.angle_alpha   90.00
_cell.angle_beta   90.00
_cell.angle_gamma   90.00
#
_symmetry.space_group_name_H-M   'P 1'
#
loop_
_entity.id
_entity.type
_entity.pdbx_description
1 polymer ?
#
loop_
_entity_poly.entity_id
_entity_poly.type
_entity_poly.pdbx_seq_one_letter_code
_entity_poly.pdbx_strand_id
1 'polypeptide(L)'
;TVCRDKQENLWQIAFRGVNDQPFWAAFSDAPKDDKERADIINRMIRIQLAMIKKATGEEDPFVRMTFYDELSDLLAKGYLQPPTGKNMLWTFVAGRRDHYPYDDLVSFDTTKQVKLGYYMNLQFTSTGAHLAPAEGPWKMEANYRYVNTRGPLTFSVVNAGNLREFVMEMSANARMMWDMQAYNTDSFLIDFCSQYFGQKYAEEVAKLYHDYYYAYWQQKLSEFPGMERQFIFQDLRYSRVFDQIGKRFSDFSPNPLYDIGFERVPGRSFRIDGNNQVDSLIAGMKKTAVRFEEVSQRCENLLKRLPKQDQRFFRDNLAA
;
A
#
# COMPACT_ATOMS: atom_id res chain seq x y z
N THR A 1 22.90 22.66 9.83
CA THR A 1 23.58 23.68 8.99
C THR A 1 23.19 23.57 7.54
N VAL A 2 23.00 22.37 6.99
CA VAL A 2 22.61 22.19 5.56
C VAL A 2 21.21 22.73 5.25
N CYS A 3 20.32 22.83 6.22
CA CYS A 3 18.93 23.27 6.02
C CYS A 3 18.70 24.77 6.26
N ARG A 4 19.68 25.51 6.75
CA ARG A 4 19.50 26.94 7.07
C ARG A 4 19.27 27.82 5.84
N ASP A 5 19.85 27.44 4.70
CA ASP A 5 19.84 28.26 3.48
C ASP A 5 18.85 27.75 2.43
N LYS A 6 17.98 26.79 2.78
CA LYS A 6 17.03 26.17 1.85
C LYS A 6 15.60 26.56 2.19
N GLN A 7 14.92 27.08 1.21
CA GLN A 7 13.67 27.80 1.35
C GLN A 7 12.44 26.93 1.59
N GLU A 8 12.49 25.64 1.21
CA GLU A 8 11.33 24.77 1.31
C GLU A 8 11.71 23.42 1.89
N ASN A 9 11.50 23.25 3.18
CA ASN A 9 11.71 21.98 3.86
C ASN A 9 10.37 21.40 4.31
N LEU A 10 10.15 20.14 4.01
CA LEU A 10 9.09 19.34 4.62
C LEU A 10 9.70 18.52 5.77
N TRP A 11 9.42 18.94 7.00
CA TRP A 11 9.96 18.29 8.19
C TRP A 11 9.15 17.04 8.54
N GLN A 12 9.81 15.91 8.67
CA GLN A 12 9.18 14.69 9.17
C GLN A 12 9.29 14.61 10.68
N ILE A 13 8.15 14.49 11.36
CA ILE A 13 8.06 14.16 12.78
C ILE A 13 7.49 12.76 12.97
N ALA A 14 8.05 12.01 13.88
CA ALA A 14 7.57 10.68 14.26
C ALA A 14 8.31 10.20 15.50
N PHE A 15 7.81 9.17 16.14
CA PHE A 15 8.55 8.44 17.15
C PHE A 15 8.25 6.96 17.05
N ARG A 16 9.22 6.22 16.55
CA ARG A 16 9.21 4.76 16.42
C ARG A 16 10.51 4.19 17.02
N GLY A 17 10.64 2.89 17.05
CA GLY A 17 11.84 2.21 17.52
C GLY A 17 12.87 1.94 16.42
N VAL A 18 13.80 1.06 16.74
CA VAL A 18 14.87 0.63 15.83
C VAL A 18 14.36 -0.48 14.91
N ASN A 19 14.94 -0.59 13.71
CA ASN A 19 14.63 -1.63 12.73
C ASN A 19 13.14 -1.69 12.32
N ASP A 20 12.54 -0.53 12.11
CA ASP A 20 11.14 -0.41 11.70
C ASP A 20 10.15 -1.10 12.66
N GLN A 21 10.48 -1.09 13.94
CA GLN A 21 9.66 -1.64 15.02
C GLN A 21 9.10 -0.52 15.91
N PRO A 22 8.00 -0.75 16.62
CA PRO A 22 7.57 0.14 17.69
C PRO A 22 8.65 0.33 18.76
N PHE A 23 8.73 1.51 19.37
CA PHE A 23 9.77 1.77 20.39
C PHE A 23 9.74 0.76 21.57
N TRP A 24 8.56 0.29 21.94
CA TRP A 24 8.41 -0.71 23.01
C TRP A 24 8.93 -2.10 22.65
N ALA A 25 9.26 -2.36 21.40
CA ALA A 25 9.97 -3.58 21.03
C ALA A 25 11.47 -3.51 21.32
N ALA A 26 12.02 -2.28 21.43
CA ALA A 26 13.43 -2.05 21.70
C ALA A 26 13.75 -1.85 23.18
N PHE A 27 12.76 -1.52 24.01
CA PHE A 27 12.95 -1.18 25.43
C PHE A 27 12.11 -2.12 26.30
N SER A 28 12.79 -2.90 27.14
CA SER A 28 12.15 -3.90 28.02
C SER A 28 11.26 -3.29 29.11
N ASP A 29 11.53 -2.05 29.50
CA ASP A 29 10.80 -1.25 30.48
C ASP A 29 9.71 -0.35 29.86
N ALA A 30 9.47 -0.49 28.54
CA ALA A 30 8.43 0.26 27.87
C ALA A 30 7.02 -0.11 28.41
N PRO A 31 6.09 0.85 28.44
CA PRO A 31 4.72 0.58 28.86
C PRO A 31 4.07 -0.54 28.07
N LYS A 32 3.18 -1.30 28.72
CA LYS A 32 2.37 -2.35 28.07
C LYS A 32 1.03 -1.81 27.59
N ASP A 33 0.56 -0.76 28.20
CA ASP A 33 -0.69 -0.10 27.87
C ASP A 33 -0.56 0.85 26.67
N ASP A 34 -1.48 0.79 25.72
CA ASP A 34 -1.42 1.57 24.49
C ASP A 34 -1.59 3.07 24.71
N LYS A 35 -2.36 3.47 25.73
CA LYS A 35 -2.52 4.89 26.06
C LYS A 35 -1.24 5.48 26.63
N GLU A 36 -0.55 4.74 27.52
CA GLU A 36 0.74 5.16 28.06
C GLU A 36 1.80 5.23 26.95
N ARG A 37 1.79 4.28 26.01
CA ARG A 37 2.65 4.32 24.81
C ARG A 37 2.38 5.56 23.95
N ALA A 38 1.11 5.84 23.71
CA ALA A 38 0.70 7.02 22.96
C ALA A 38 1.08 8.32 23.67
N ASP A 39 1.02 8.39 24.98
CA ASP A 39 1.42 9.58 25.76
C ASP A 39 2.92 9.88 25.58
N ILE A 40 3.76 8.85 25.54
CA ILE A 40 5.19 9.00 25.22
C ILE A 40 5.37 9.54 23.81
N ILE A 41 4.70 8.96 22.81
CA ILE A 41 4.78 9.38 21.42
C ILE A 41 4.29 10.83 21.28
N ASN A 42 3.17 11.18 21.87
CA ASN A 42 2.61 12.53 21.86
C ASN A 42 3.58 13.56 22.45
N ARG A 43 4.27 13.20 23.54
CA ARG A 43 5.29 14.05 24.12
C ARG A 43 6.48 14.25 23.18
N MET A 44 6.97 13.17 22.55
CA MET A 44 8.08 13.23 21.61
C MET A 44 7.77 14.06 20.37
N ILE A 45 6.56 13.93 19.83
CA ILE A 45 6.08 14.74 18.70
C ILE A 45 6.08 16.24 19.06
N ARG A 46 5.59 16.60 20.26
CA ARG A 46 5.60 18.00 20.71
C ARG A 46 7.02 18.55 20.86
N ILE A 47 7.95 17.75 21.38
CA ILE A 47 9.37 18.13 21.50
C ILE A 47 9.97 18.37 20.11
N GLN A 48 9.77 17.45 19.17
CA GLN A 48 10.29 17.57 17.80
C GLN A 48 9.75 18.83 17.12
N LEU A 49 8.44 19.08 17.22
CA LEU A 49 7.85 20.28 16.65
C LEU A 49 8.41 21.57 17.26
N ALA A 50 8.60 21.60 18.59
CA ALA A 50 9.22 22.75 19.26
C ALA A 50 10.69 22.97 18.81
N MET A 51 11.43 21.88 18.60
CA MET A 51 12.80 21.96 18.08
C MET A 51 12.84 22.51 16.65
N ILE A 52 11.91 22.09 15.79
CA ILE A 52 11.79 22.59 14.40
C ILE A 52 11.49 24.09 14.43
N LYS A 53 10.47 24.51 15.16
CA LYS A 53 10.12 25.93 15.31
C LYS A 53 11.30 26.77 15.78
N LYS A 54 12.03 26.31 16.79
CA LYS A 54 13.23 26.97 17.29
C LYS A 54 14.35 27.04 16.25
N ALA A 55 14.53 25.98 15.47
CA ALA A 55 15.62 25.89 14.50
C ALA A 55 15.35 26.70 13.24
N THR A 56 14.09 26.78 12.80
CA THR A 56 13.66 27.51 11.60
C THR A 56 13.33 28.97 11.88
N GLY A 57 12.91 29.29 13.10
CA GLY A 57 12.31 30.59 13.44
C GLY A 57 10.87 30.75 12.94
N GLU A 58 10.27 29.68 12.40
CA GLU A 58 8.92 29.68 11.88
C GLU A 58 7.92 29.26 12.96
N GLU A 59 6.84 30.01 13.13
CA GLU A 59 5.76 29.64 14.04
C GLU A 59 4.89 28.50 13.52
N ASP A 60 4.77 28.36 12.20
CA ASP A 60 3.97 27.34 11.53
C ASP A 60 4.76 26.66 10.39
N PRO A 61 5.81 25.88 10.74
CA PRO A 61 6.63 25.18 9.75
C PRO A 61 5.84 24.12 9.02
N PHE A 62 6.22 23.81 7.78
CA PHE A 62 5.61 22.72 7.02
C PHE A 62 6.10 21.36 7.52
N VAL A 63 5.21 20.61 8.16
CA VAL A 63 5.54 19.39 8.88
C VAL A 63 4.68 18.23 8.39
N ARG A 64 5.30 17.07 8.21
CA ARG A 64 4.64 15.82 7.87
C ARG A 64 4.70 14.83 9.03
N MET A 65 3.61 14.13 9.26
CA MET A 65 3.56 12.94 10.09
C MET A 65 3.00 11.76 9.27
N THR A 66 3.68 10.61 9.36
CA THR A 66 3.24 9.40 8.67
C THR A 66 2.68 8.43 9.68
N PHE A 67 1.43 7.99 9.46
CA PHE A 67 0.76 7.00 10.29
C PHE A 67 1.00 5.63 9.71
N TYR A 68 1.86 4.85 10.33
CA TYR A 68 2.24 3.54 9.88
C TYR A 68 2.16 2.56 11.04
N ASP A 69 1.57 1.39 10.80
CA ASP A 69 1.47 0.28 11.74
C ASP A 69 0.90 0.71 13.10
N GLU A 70 1.70 0.68 14.16
CA GLU A 70 1.30 1.05 15.51
C GLU A 70 0.79 2.51 15.63
N LEU A 71 1.32 3.42 14.83
CA LEU A 71 0.84 4.81 14.85
C LEU A 71 -0.56 4.94 14.25
N SER A 72 -0.86 4.15 13.22
CA SER A 72 -2.19 4.04 12.65
C SER A 72 -3.20 3.50 13.67
N ASP A 73 -2.85 2.41 14.35
CA ASP A 73 -3.69 1.81 15.40
C ASP A 73 -3.97 2.76 16.55
N LEU A 74 -2.94 3.46 17.03
CA LEU A 74 -3.08 4.42 18.13
C LEU A 74 -3.90 5.65 17.73
N LEU A 75 -3.79 6.08 16.46
CA LEU A 75 -4.61 7.17 15.93
C LEU A 75 -6.08 6.75 15.85
N ALA A 76 -6.35 5.56 15.31
CA ALA A 76 -7.70 5.02 15.20
C ALA A 76 -8.39 4.84 16.57
N LYS A 77 -7.61 4.50 17.60
CA LYS A 77 -8.07 4.42 19.01
C LYS A 77 -8.30 5.79 19.66
N GLY A 78 -7.89 6.88 19.00
CA GLY A 78 -7.98 8.24 19.55
C GLY A 78 -6.94 8.57 20.63
N TYR A 79 -5.93 7.74 20.82
CA TYR A 79 -4.87 7.96 21.80
C TYR A 79 -3.74 8.86 21.27
N LEU A 80 -3.49 8.81 19.98
CA LEU A 80 -2.50 9.67 19.32
C LEU A 80 -3.12 11.05 19.04
N GLN A 81 -2.36 12.10 19.36
CA GLN A 81 -2.77 13.49 19.22
C GLN A 81 -1.76 14.26 18.34
N PRO A 82 -1.74 13.99 17.03
CA PRO A 82 -0.83 14.68 16.14
C PRO A 82 -1.22 16.15 15.99
N PRO A 83 -0.26 17.04 15.72
CA PRO A 83 -0.53 18.45 15.52
C PRO A 83 -1.44 18.67 14.29
N THR A 84 -2.27 19.71 14.37
CA THR A 84 -3.15 20.16 13.30
C THR A 84 -2.80 21.58 12.85
N GLY A 85 -3.21 21.98 11.68
CA GLY A 85 -2.96 23.29 11.09
C GLY A 85 -2.79 23.23 9.58
N LYS A 86 -2.81 24.38 8.93
CA LYS A 86 -2.73 24.48 7.45
C LYS A 86 -1.43 23.92 6.85
N ASN A 87 -0.35 23.91 7.64
CA ASN A 87 0.96 23.44 7.25
C ASN A 87 1.28 22.05 7.84
N MET A 88 0.28 21.38 8.41
CA MET A 88 0.38 19.99 8.85
C MET A 88 -0.07 19.05 7.74
N LEU A 89 0.79 18.11 7.38
CA LEU A 89 0.51 17.05 6.41
C LEU A 89 0.41 15.72 7.13
N TRP A 90 -0.79 15.15 7.13
CA TRP A 90 -1.04 13.82 7.66
C TRP A 90 -0.97 12.82 6.52
N THR A 91 0.03 11.94 6.57
CA THR A 91 0.24 10.91 5.56
C THR A 91 -0.23 9.56 6.08
N PHE A 92 -1.32 9.06 5.53
CA PHE A 92 -1.84 7.73 5.79
C PHE A 92 -1.13 6.71 4.89
N VAL A 93 -0.92 5.50 5.39
CA VAL A 93 -0.22 4.46 4.66
C VAL A 93 -1.23 3.49 4.06
N ALA A 94 -0.98 3.03 2.84
CA ALA A 94 -1.73 1.93 2.26
C ALA A 94 -1.65 0.70 3.17
N GLY A 95 -2.76 -0.01 3.30
CA GLY A 95 -2.82 -1.24 4.05
C GLY A 95 -1.74 -2.23 3.60
N ARG A 96 -1.14 -2.93 4.53
CA ARG A 96 0.08 -3.72 4.31
C ARG A 96 -0.02 -4.73 3.19
N ARG A 97 -1.20 -5.26 2.94
CA ARG A 97 -1.32 -6.46 2.10
C ARG A 97 -2.31 -6.30 0.96
N ASP A 98 -3.30 -5.45 1.17
CA ASP A 98 -4.41 -5.29 0.24
C ASP A 98 -4.58 -3.85 -0.23
N HIS A 99 -3.75 -2.95 0.26
CA HIS A 99 -3.84 -1.50 -0.01
C HIS A 99 -5.21 -0.90 0.33
N TYR A 100 -5.89 -1.49 1.29
CA TYR A 100 -7.08 -0.88 1.86
C TYR A 100 -6.69 0.18 2.88
N PRO A 101 -7.47 1.25 2.99
CA PRO A 101 -7.21 2.23 4.03
C PRO A 101 -7.37 1.58 5.41
N TYR A 102 -6.48 1.95 6.33
CA TYR A 102 -6.57 1.56 7.73
C TYR A 102 -7.69 2.28 8.46
N ASP A 103 -7.97 1.82 9.67
CA ASP A 103 -8.98 2.36 10.56
C ASP A 103 -8.80 3.85 10.84
N ASP A 104 -7.57 4.32 10.89
CA ASP A 104 -7.22 5.73 11.10
C ASP A 104 -7.73 6.64 9.97
N LEU A 105 -7.63 6.22 8.73
CA LEU A 105 -8.18 6.96 7.60
C LEU A 105 -9.71 6.84 7.53
N VAL A 106 -10.24 5.67 7.85
CA VAL A 106 -11.70 5.43 7.86
C VAL A 106 -12.38 6.27 8.94
N SER A 107 -11.78 6.35 10.13
CA SER A 107 -12.28 7.14 11.27
C SER A 107 -11.80 8.59 11.27
N PHE A 108 -11.06 9.03 10.25
CA PHE A 108 -10.52 10.37 10.19
C PHE A 108 -11.62 11.44 10.29
N ASP A 109 -11.43 12.35 11.22
CA ASP A 109 -12.29 13.52 11.40
C ASP A 109 -12.02 14.58 10.33
N THR A 110 -12.91 14.66 9.36
CA THR A 110 -12.78 15.56 8.21
C THR A 110 -12.92 17.05 8.57
N THR A 111 -13.25 17.39 9.82
CA THR A 111 -13.27 18.77 10.30
C THR A 111 -11.89 19.30 10.68
N LYS A 112 -10.90 18.43 10.80
CA LYS A 112 -9.53 18.81 11.12
C LYS A 112 -8.88 19.56 9.96
N GLN A 113 -8.25 20.68 10.30
CA GLN A 113 -7.49 21.47 9.33
C GLN A 113 -6.10 20.86 9.14
N VAL A 114 -5.97 19.94 8.21
CA VAL A 114 -4.71 19.30 7.81
C VAL A 114 -4.72 19.06 6.30
N LYS A 115 -3.55 18.94 5.72
CA LYS A 115 -3.37 18.43 4.36
C LYS A 115 -3.31 16.89 4.43
N LEU A 116 -3.86 16.22 3.44
CA LEU A 116 -3.81 14.77 3.36
C LEU A 116 -2.71 14.30 2.41
N GLY A 117 -1.98 13.31 2.84
CA GLY A 117 -1.04 12.55 2.04
C GLY A 117 -1.33 11.06 2.11
N TYR A 118 -0.85 10.32 1.12
CA TYR A 118 -0.96 8.88 1.09
C TYR A 118 0.37 8.23 0.73
N TYR A 119 0.75 7.21 1.48
CA TYR A 119 1.96 6.43 1.26
C TYR A 119 1.57 5.11 0.60
N MET A 120 1.88 4.99 -0.69
CA MET A 120 1.58 3.80 -1.48
C MET A 120 2.78 2.86 -1.48
N ASN A 121 2.56 1.59 -1.12
CA ASN A 121 3.55 0.55 -1.24
C ASN A 121 3.28 -0.25 -2.52
N LEU A 122 4.11 -0.12 -3.52
CA LEU A 122 4.03 -0.90 -4.75
C LEU A 122 4.63 -2.30 -4.56
N GLN A 123 5.53 -2.42 -3.59
CA GLN A 123 6.12 -3.68 -3.18
C GLN A 123 6.01 -3.79 -1.67
N PHE A 124 5.21 -4.68 -1.19
CA PHE A 124 5.09 -4.92 0.24
C PHE A 124 5.46 -6.36 0.55
N THR A 125 6.75 -6.67 0.49
CA THR A 125 7.16 -8.01 0.79
C THR A 125 8.35 -8.04 1.74
N SER A 126 8.19 -8.67 2.86
CA SER A 126 9.31 -9.12 3.68
C SER A 126 10.02 -10.35 3.08
N THR A 127 9.54 -10.90 1.97
CA THR A 127 9.92 -12.24 1.49
C THR A 127 10.34 -12.33 0.04
N GLY A 128 10.78 -11.24 -0.53
CA GLY A 128 11.63 -11.33 -1.69
C GLY A 128 11.00 -11.21 -3.07
N ALA A 129 9.69 -11.05 -3.22
CA ALA A 129 9.12 -10.73 -4.54
C ALA A 129 9.15 -9.22 -4.84
N HIS A 130 10.24 -8.56 -4.46
CA HIS A 130 10.43 -7.12 -4.70
C HIS A 130 10.47 -6.72 -6.16
N LEU A 131 10.57 -7.68 -7.07
CA LEU A 131 10.60 -7.46 -8.51
C LEU A 131 9.24 -7.67 -9.18
N ALA A 132 8.29 -8.29 -8.50
CA ALA A 132 6.98 -8.58 -9.05
C ALA A 132 5.98 -7.49 -8.64
N PRO A 133 5.54 -6.61 -9.56
CA PRO A 133 4.47 -5.67 -9.27
C PRO A 133 3.19 -6.44 -8.97
N ALA A 134 2.67 -6.32 -7.77
CA ALA A 134 1.45 -6.99 -7.34
C ALA A 134 0.26 -6.05 -7.20
N GLU A 135 0.53 -4.75 -7.18
CA GLU A 135 -0.45 -3.70 -6.95
C GLU A 135 -0.64 -2.84 -8.20
N GLY A 136 -1.69 -3.15 -8.94
CA GLY A 136 -1.99 -2.45 -10.17
C GLY A 136 -2.60 -1.06 -9.97
N PRO A 137 -2.57 -0.23 -11.02
CA PRO A 137 -3.09 1.14 -10.98
C PRO A 137 -4.57 1.23 -10.59
N TRP A 138 -5.39 0.21 -10.84
CA TRP A 138 -6.81 0.16 -10.42
C TRP A 138 -6.97 0.26 -8.90
N LYS A 139 -6.13 -0.46 -8.14
CA LYS A 139 -6.15 -0.38 -6.69
C LYS A 139 -5.61 0.94 -6.18
N MET A 140 -4.56 1.46 -6.82
CA MET A 140 -4.05 2.79 -6.51
C MET A 140 -5.14 3.83 -6.72
N GLU A 141 -5.85 3.80 -7.85
CA GLU A 141 -6.96 4.69 -8.15
C GLU A 141 -8.07 4.60 -7.09
N ALA A 142 -8.49 3.39 -6.75
CA ALA A 142 -9.53 3.18 -5.74
C ALA A 142 -9.13 3.74 -4.37
N ASN A 143 -7.89 3.51 -3.94
CA ASN A 143 -7.36 4.06 -2.69
C ASN A 143 -7.32 5.59 -2.72
N TYR A 144 -6.82 6.19 -3.78
CA TYR A 144 -6.71 7.66 -3.89
C TYR A 144 -8.08 8.32 -3.97
N ARG A 145 -9.04 7.72 -4.69
CA ARG A 145 -10.43 8.19 -4.68
C ARG A 145 -11.03 8.12 -3.28
N TYR A 146 -10.76 7.04 -2.54
CA TYR A 146 -11.21 6.93 -1.16
C TYR A 146 -10.61 8.04 -0.27
N VAL A 147 -9.30 8.27 -0.34
CA VAL A 147 -8.66 9.37 0.40
C VAL A 147 -9.31 10.71 0.07
N ASN A 148 -9.59 10.97 -1.21
CA ASN A 148 -10.25 12.19 -1.65
C ASN A 148 -11.69 12.36 -1.11
N THR A 149 -12.36 11.29 -0.68
CA THR A 149 -13.65 11.41 0.04
C THR A 149 -13.48 11.94 1.46
N ARG A 150 -12.26 11.86 2.01
CA ARG A 150 -11.95 12.33 3.37
C ARG A 150 -11.33 13.74 3.36
N GLY A 151 -10.82 14.17 2.22
CA GLY A 151 -10.21 15.47 2.00
C GLY A 151 -9.28 15.43 0.78
N PRO A 152 -8.89 16.58 0.23
CA PRO A 152 -8.05 16.61 -0.96
C PRO A 152 -6.68 15.97 -0.70
N LEU A 153 -6.33 14.97 -1.48
CA LEU A 153 -5.01 14.37 -1.48
C LEU A 153 -4.01 15.36 -2.11
N THR A 154 -3.05 15.82 -1.32
CA THR A 154 -2.06 16.83 -1.73
C THR A 154 -0.64 16.31 -1.80
N PHE A 155 -0.40 15.09 -1.32
CA PHE A 155 0.94 14.53 -1.23
C PHE A 155 0.91 13.01 -1.40
N SER A 156 1.85 12.48 -2.17
CA SER A 156 2.03 11.04 -2.34
C SER A 156 3.48 10.65 -2.04
N VAL A 157 3.64 9.56 -1.33
CA VAL A 157 4.90 8.82 -1.20
C VAL A 157 4.72 7.48 -1.88
N VAL A 158 5.66 7.10 -2.72
CA VAL A 158 5.65 5.80 -3.37
C VAL A 158 6.86 5.01 -2.93
N ASN A 159 6.63 3.86 -2.31
CA ASN A 159 7.67 2.90 -1.98
C ASN A 159 7.79 1.90 -3.12
N ALA A 160 8.86 2.04 -3.92
CA ALA A 160 9.19 1.16 -5.02
C ALA A 160 10.65 0.70 -4.88
N GLY A 161 10.92 -0.61 -5.00
CA GLY A 161 12.27 -1.14 -4.86
C GLY A 161 13.15 -0.82 -6.05
N ASN A 162 12.62 -1.07 -7.22
CA ASN A 162 13.30 -0.82 -8.49
C ASN A 162 12.46 0.10 -9.37
N LEU A 163 13.06 1.19 -9.81
CA LEU A 163 12.33 2.15 -10.66
C LEU A 163 11.91 1.53 -11.99
N ARG A 164 12.72 0.63 -12.52
CA ARG A 164 12.52 0.06 -13.84
C ARG A 164 11.30 -0.84 -13.94
N GLU A 165 11.07 -1.65 -12.95
CA GLU A 165 9.97 -2.61 -12.89
C GLU A 165 8.63 -1.96 -12.51
N PHE A 166 8.68 -0.75 -11.95
CA PHE A 166 7.50 0.00 -11.49
C PHE A 166 7.23 1.29 -12.28
N VAL A 167 7.79 1.41 -13.48
CA VAL A 167 7.61 2.61 -14.31
C VAL A 167 6.14 2.91 -14.57
N MET A 168 5.33 1.90 -14.83
CA MET A 168 3.91 2.06 -15.13
C MET A 168 3.16 2.56 -13.90
N GLU A 169 3.35 1.95 -12.74
CA GLU A 169 2.69 2.33 -11.49
C GLU A 169 3.13 3.73 -11.02
N MET A 170 4.42 4.05 -11.14
CA MET A 170 4.89 5.40 -10.82
C MET A 170 4.32 6.45 -11.78
N SER A 171 4.20 6.12 -13.06
CA SER A 171 3.56 7.00 -14.03
C SER A 171 2.08 7.20 -13.74
N ALA A 172 1.39 6.12 -13.35
CA ALA A 172 -0.01 6.16 -12.89
C ALA A 172 -0.15 7.07 -11.66
N ASN A 173 0.72 6.88 -10.66
CA ASN A 173 0.74 7.74 -9.47
C ASN A 173 0.92 9.22 -9.83
N ALA A 174 1.86 9.52 -10.70
CA ALA A 174 2.11 10.90 -11.13
C ALA A 174 0.89 11.51 -11.83
N ARG A 175 0.22 10.76 -12.69
CA ARG A 175 -1.01 11.20 -13.37
C ARG A 175 -2.17 11.41 -12.39
N MET A 176 -2.37 10.49 -11.42
CA MET A 176 -3.37 10.63 -10.37
C MET A 176 -3.13 11.87 -9.51
N MET A 177 -1.89 12.12 -9.13
CA MET A 177 -1.51 13.30 -8.33
C MET A 177 -1.64 14.60 -9.10
N TRP A 178 -1.47 14.56 -10.42
CA TRP A 178 -1.64 15.74 -11.28
C TRP A 178 -3.11 16.12 -11.46
N ASP A 179 -3.95 15.15 -11.82
CA ASP A 179 -5.39 15.35 -12.00
C ASP A 179 -6.17 14.06 -11.72
N MET A 180 -6.58 13.90 -10.48
CA MET A 180 -7.36 12.74 -10.05
C MET A 180 -8.77 12.74 -10.64
N GLN A 181 -9.32 13.90 -11.00
CA GLN A 181 -10.68 13.96 -11.55
C GLN A 181 -10.73 13.44 -12.97
N ALA A 182 -9.76 13.81 -13.79
CA ALA A 182 -9.63 13.35 -15.16
C ALA A 182 -9.00 11.96 -15.29
N TYR A 183 -8.39 11.44 -14.23
CA TYR A 183 -7.71 10.14 -14.29
C TYR A 183 -8.68 8.97 -14.40
N ASN A 184 -8.33 8.04 -15.27
CA ASN A 184 -8.98 6.72 -15.40
C ASN A 184 -7.91 5.70 -15.77
N THR A 185 -7.80 4.60 -15.03
CA THR A 185 -6.75 3.61 -15.21
C THR A 185 -6.77 2.96 -16.59
N ASP A 186 -7.93 2.64 -17.14
CA ASP A 186 -8.00 1.95 -18.43
C ASP A 186 -7.52 2.85 -19.58
N SER A 187 -7.93 4.12 -19.57
CA SER A 187 -7.45 5.12 -20.53
C SER A 187 -5.95 5.40 -20.36
N PHE A 188 -5.50 5.52 -19.12
CA PHE A 188 -4.07 5.70 -18.81
C PHE A 188 -3.22 4.55 -19.36
N LEU A 189 -3.67 3.30 -19.21
CA LEU A 189 -2.93 2.14 -19.70
C LEU A 189 -2.79 2.13 -21.21
N ILE A 190 -3.85 2.47 -21.94
CA ILE A 190 -3.78 2.59 -23.41
C ILE A 190 -2.78 3.65 -23.82
N ASP A 191 -2.82 4.84 -23.18
CA ASP A 191 -1.88 5.92 -23.43
C ASP A 191 -0.45 5.52 -23.13
N PHE A 192 -0.21 4.92 -21.97
CA PHE A 192 1.10 4.42 -21.54
C PHE A 192 1.64 3.39 -22.54
N CYS A 193 0.85 2.39 -22.87
CA CYS A 193 1.25 1.34 -23.81
C CYS A 193 1.48 1.89 -25.23
N SER A 194 0.69 2.87 -25.65
CA SER A 194 0.90 3.55 -26.92
C SER A 194 2.24 4.27 -26.99
N GLN A 195 2.61 4.92 -25.87
CA GLN A 195 3.89 5.65 -25.77
C GLN A 195 5.10 4.71 -25.80
N TYR A 196 5.03 3.57 -25.12
CA TYR A 196 6.17 2.67 -24.95
C TYR A 196 6.28 1.57 -26.04
N PHE A 197 5.16 1.15 -26.64
CA PHE A 197 5.09 0.02 -27.57
C PHE A 197 4.50 0.40 -28.92
N GLY A 198 4.11 1.68 -29.09
CA GLY A 198 3.44 2.19 -30.28
C GLY A 198 1.97 1.81 -30.39
N GLN A 199 1.23 2.61 -31.14
CA GLN A 199 -0.23 2.51 -31.29
C GLN A 199 -0.69 1.10 -31.71
N LYS A 200 0.09 0.44 -32.55
CA LYS A 200 -0.23 -0.90 -33.08
C LYS A 200 -0.38 -1.97 -31.99
N TYR A 201 0.39 -1.86 -30.91
CA TYR A 201 0.46 -2.88 -29.86
C TYR A 201 -0.18 -2.41 -28.55
N ALA A 202 -0.62 -1.15 -28.46
CA ALA A 202 -1.07 -0.53 -27.25
C ALA A 202 -2.19 -1.29 -26.54
N GLU A 203 -3.25 -1.64 -27.25
CA GLU A 203 -4.39 -2.36 -26.68
C GLU A 203 -4.03 -3.78 -26.25
N GLU A 204 -3.21 -4.47 -27.05
CA GLU A 204 -2.79 -5.85 -26.73
C GLU A 204 -1.90 -5.89 -25.48
N VAL A 205 -0.97 -4.94 -25.35
CA VAL A 205 -0.10 -4.82 -24.17
C VAL A 205 -0.90 -4.37 -22.95
N ALA A 206 -1.80 -3.38 -23.09
CA ALA A 206 -2.66 -2.94 -22.00
C ALA A 206 -3.53 -4.07 -21.46
N LYS A 207 -4.07 -4.91 -22.37
CA LYS A 207 -4.81 -6.09 -21.95
C LYS A 207 -3.95 -7.11 -21.21
N LEU A 208 -2.69 -7.28 -21.59
CA LEU A 208 -1.76 -8.17 -20.86
C LEU A 208 -1.48 -7.64 -19.46
N TYR A 209 -1.25 -6.32 -19.28
CA TYR A 209 -1.13 -5.72 -17.95
C TYR A 209 -2.39 -5.94 -17.11
N HIS A 210 -3.57 -5.68 -17.68
CA HIS A 210 -4.82 -5.95 -17.00
C HIS A 210 -4.91 -7.42 -16.54
N ASP A 211 -4.68 -8.36 -17.47
CA ASP A 211 -4.80 -9.79 -17.20
C ASP A 211 -3.74 -10.28 -16.19
N TYR A 212 -2.54 -9.70 -16.20
CA TYR A 212 -1.49 -9.94 -15.20
C TYR A 212 -1.96 -9.59 -13.78
N TYR A 213 -2.46 -8.36 -13.57
CA TYR A 213 -2.96 -7.98 -12.25
C TYR A 213 -4.23 -8.73 -11.86
N TYR A 214 -5.05 -9.07 -12.84
CA TYR A 214 -6.24 -9.91 -12.63
C TYR A 214 -5.89 -11.37 -12.35
N ALA A 215 -4.69 -11.82 -12.66
CA ALA A 215 -4.25 -13.19 -12.40
C ALA A 215 -4.15 -13.52 -10.91
N TYR A 216 -3.89 -12.52 -10.05
CA TYR A 216 -3.93 -12.73 -8.61
C TYR A 216 -5.33 -13.19 -8.17
N TRP A 217 -5.36 -14.11 -7.19
CA TRP A 217 -6.65 -14.52 -6.62
C TRP A 217 -7.32 -13.34 -5.92
N GLN A 218 -8.56 -13.08 -6.28
CA GLN A 218 -9.30 -11.92 -5.83
C GLN A 218 -10.55 -12.34 -5.06
N GLN A 219 -10.81 -11.64 -3.96
CA GLN A 219 -12.06 -11.72 -3.23
C GLN A 219 -12.85 -10.43 -3.46
N LYS A 220 -14.08 -10.57 -3.92
CA LYS A 220 -14.98 -9.40 -4.06
C LYS A 220 -15.34 -8.84 -2.70
N LEU A 221 -15.25 -7.53 -2.58
CA LEU A 221 -15.72 -6.77 -1.43
C LEU A 221 -16.94 -5.95 -1.84
N SER A 222 -18.10 -6.33 -1.32
CA SER A 222 -19.37 -5.68 -1.67
C SER A 222 -19.42 -4.19 -1.29
N GLU A 223 -18.67 -3.81 -0.28
CA GLU A 223 -18.68 -2.46 0.28
C GLU A 223 -17.67 -1.49 -0.37
N PHE A 224 -16.81 -2.03 -1.25
CA PHE A 224 -15.92 -1.24 -2.11
C PHE A 224 -16.13 -1.68 -3.55
N PRO A 225 -17.15 -1.16 -4.24
CA PRO A 225 -17.42 -1.49 -5.62
C PRO A 225 -16.18 -1.23 -6.50
N GLY A 226 -15.83 -2.20 -7.32
CA GLY A 226 -14.63 -2.13 -8.17
C GLY A 226 -13.32 -2.46 -7.44
N MET A 227 -13.33 -2.63 -6.13
CA MET A 227 -12.20 -3.07 -5.34
C MET A 227 -12.32 -4.55 -5.04
N GLU A 228 -11.42 -5.34 -5.56
CA GLU A 228 -11.32 -6.75 -5.26
C GLU A 228 -10.09 -6.99 -4.38
N ARG A 229 -10.28 -7.77 -3.34
CA ARG A 229 -9.18 -8.16 -2.47
C ARG A 229 -8.28 -9.14 -3.20
N GLN A 230 -7.00 -8.81 -3.33
CA GLN A 230 -6.02 -9.71 -3.92
C GLN A 230 -5.43 -10.63 -2.87
N PHE A 231 -5.30 -11.88 -3.23
CA PHE A 231 -4.47 -12.81 -2.50
C PHE A 231 -3.04 -12.67 -3.03
N ILE A 232 -2.23 -11.90 -2.32
CA ILE A 232 -0.87 -11.62 -2.73
C ILE A 232 0.07 -12.58 -1.99
N PHE A 233 1.11 -13.05 -2.66
CA PHE A 233 2.17 -13.88 -2.06
C PHE A 233 3.15 -13.07 -1.20
N GLN A 234 2.71 -11.95 -0.66
CA GLN A 234 3.52 -11.08 0.15
C GLN A 234 3.49 -11.49 1.61
N ASP A 235 4.47 -11.05 2.37
CA ASP A 235 4.54 -11.24 3.82
C ASP A 235 4.42 -12.68 4.33
N LEU A 236 4.96 -13.65 3.58
CA LEU A 236 4.87 -15.07 3.98
C LEU A 236 3.41 -15.57 4.13
N ARG A 237 2.44 -14.98 3.43
CA ARG A 237 1.04 -15.36 3.59
C ARG A 237 0.79 -16.84 3.45
N TYR A 238 1.28 -17.43 2.38
CA TYR A 238 1.11 -18.86 2.17
C TYR A 238 1.86 -19.66 3.23
N SER A 239 3.04 -19.23 3.70
CA SER A 239 3.73 -19.88 4.82
C SER A 239 2.89 -19.81 6.09
N ARG A 240 2.26 -18.68 6.38
CA ARG A 240 1.33 -18.54 7.51
C ARG A 240 0.08 -19.42 7.34
N VAL A 241 -0.42 -19.54 6.12
CA VAL A 241 -1.51 -20.47 5.80
C VAL A 241 -1.09 -21.89 6.11
N PHE A 242 0.08 -22.33 5.62
CA PHE A 242 0.58 -23.68 5.87
C PHE A 242 0.86 -23.93 7.35
N ASP A 243 1.43 -22.97 8.06
CA ASP A 243 1.65 -23.06 9.50
C ASP A 243 0.34 -23.22 10.27
N GLN A 244 -0.68 -22.47 9.91
CA GLN A 244 -1.99 -22.56 10.57
C GLN A 244 -2.72 -23.84 10.21
N ILE A 245 -2.64 -24.29 8.97
CA ILE A 245 -3.15 -25.60 8.56
C ILE A 245 -2.43 -26.70 9.34
N GLY A 246 -1.10 -26.66 9.39
CA GLY A 246 -0.29 -27.63 10.14
C GLY A 246 -0.66 -27.66 11.62
N LYS A 247 -0.79 -26.52 12.28
CA LYS A 247 -1.24 -26.43 13.67
C LYS A 247 -2.63 -27.01 13.88
N ARG A 248 -3.56 -26.71 12.98
CA ARG A 248 -4.92 -27.25 13.04
C ARG A 248 -4.95 -28.78 12.95
N PHE A 249 -4.12 -29.36 12.09
CA PHE A 249 -4.05 -30.82 11.95
C PHE A 249 -3.27 -31.49 13.07
N SER A 250 -2.24 -30.85 13.63
CA SER A 250 -1.46 -31.41 14.72
C SER A 250 -2.17 -31.33 16.07
N ASP A 251 -2.90 -30.24 16.33
CA ASP A 251 -3.49 -29.99 17.64
C ASP A 251 -4.94 -30.46 17.75
N PHE A 252 -5.54 -30.96 16.67
CA PHE A 252 -6.99 -31.23 16.56
C PHE A 252 -7.87 -30.10 17.11
N SER A 253 -7.33 -28.91 17.16
CA SER A 253 -8.00 -27.75 17.70
C SER A 253 -9.03 -27.21 16.71
N PRO A 254 -10.26 -26.91 17.13
CA PRO A 254 -11.26 -26.27 16.28
C PRO A 254 -10.98 -24.78 16.06
N ASN A 255 -9.81 -24.28 16.44
CA ASN A 255 -9.49 -22.88 16.25
C ASN A 255 -9.58 -22.50 14.79
N PRO A 256 -10.31 -21.42 14.47
CA PRO A 256 -10.39 -20.92 13.13
C PRO A 256 -9.00 -20.54 12.62
N LEU A 257 -8.78 -20.68 11.31
CA LEU A 257 -7.58 -20.18 10.66
C LEU A 257 -7.68 -18.65 10.62
N TYR A 258 -7.28 -18.01 11.71
CA TYR A 258 -7.26 -16.56 11.80
C TYR A 258 -6.14 -15.99 10.95
N ASP A 259 -6.41 -14.83 10.37
CA ASP A 259 -5.39 -13.98 9.79
C ASP A 259 -4.49 -14.66 8.75
N ILE A 260 -5.07 -15.40 7.82
CA ILE A 260 -4.29 -15.87 6.68
C ILE A 260 -3.94 -14.67 5.77
N GLY A 261 -3.23 -13.73 6.34
CA GLY A 261 -2.67 -12.63 5.62
C GLY A 261 -3.65 -11.59 5.09
N PHE A 262 -4.86 -11.54 5.59
CA PHE A 262 -5.77 -10.44 5.33
C PHE A 262 -5.65 -9.41 6.45
N GLU A 263 -5.33 -8.18 6.10
CA GLU A 263 -5.39 -7.09 7.05
C GLU A 263 -6.83 -6.82 7.46
N ARG A 264 -6.97 -6.31 8.67
CA ARG A 264 -8.25 -5.83 9.13
C ARG A 264 -8.64 -4.62 8.31
N VAL A 265 -9.68 -4.78 7.51
CA VAL A 265 -10.48 -3.64 7.10
C VAL A 265 -11.42 -3.35 8.26
N PRO A 266 -11.62 -2.09 8.70
CA PRO A 266 -12.47 -1.77 9.83
C PRO A 266 -13.83 -2.44 9.77
N GLY A 267 -14.20 -3.13 10.85
CA GLY A 267 -15.45 -3.89 10.91
C GLY A 267 -15.49 -5.17 10.08
N ARG A 268 -14.36 -5.61 9.48
CA ARG A 268 -14.30 -6.74 8.57
C ARG A 268 -13.12 -7.65 8.86
N SER A 269 -13.33 -8.61 9.73
CA SER A 269 -12.39 -9.73 9.86
C SER A 269 -12.78 -10.81 8.84
N PHE A 270 -11.96 -11.03 7.83
CA PHE A 270 -12.06 -12.26 7.07
C PHE A 270 -11.46 -13.37 7.92
N ARG A 271 -12.30 -14.26 8.38
CA ARG A 271 -11.91 -15.46 9.06
C ARG A 271 -12.05 -16.60 8.08
N ILE A 272 -11.04 -17.43 7.97
CA ILE A 272 -11.21 -18.74 7.32
C ILE A 272 -11.63 -19.69 8.41
N ASP A 273 -12.94 -19.94 8.48
CA ASP A 273 -13.55 -20.87 9.41
C ASP A 273 -13.86 -22.17 8.69
N GLY A 274 -13.13 -23.23 8.99
CA GLY A 274 -13.45 -24.57 8.53
C GLY A 274 -12.81 -25.00 7.20
N ASN A 275 -13.03 -26.26 6.86
CA ASN A 275 -12.41 -26.91 5.70
C ASN A 275 -12.87 -26.32 4.36
N ASN A 276 -14.14 -25.89 4.27
CA ASN A 276 -14.68 -25.31 3.02
C ASN A 276 -13.94 -24.04 2.58
N GLN A 277 -13.37 -23.30 3.51
CA GLN A 277 -12.62 -22.09 3.17
C GLN A 277 -11.19 -22.42 2.76
N VAL A 278 -10.60 -23.48 3.31
CA VAL A 278 -9.30 -23.98 2.82
C VAL A 278 -9.44 -24.49 1.39
N ASP A 279 -10.51 -25.22 1.08
CA ASP A 279 -10.78 -25.69 -0.29
C ASP A 279 -11.00 -24.52 -1.25
N SER A 280 -11.72 -23.49 -0.82
CA SER A 280 -11.90 -22.24 -1.60
C SER A 280 -10.57 -21.53 -1.85
N LEU A 281 -9.70 -21.49 -0.84
CA LEU A 281 -8.35 -20.92 -0.97
C LEU A 281 -7.50 -21.70 -1.97
N ILE A 282 -7.48 -23.01 -1.85
CA ILE A 282 -6.76 -23.91 -2.79
C ILE A 282 -7.30 -23.72 -4.21
N ALA A 283 -8.61 -23.69 -4.38
CA ALA A 283 -9.24 -23.47 -5.69
C ALA A 283 -8.87 -22.09 -6.28
N GLY A 284 -8.84 -21.05 -5.45
CA GLY A 284 -8.39 -19.72 -5.85
C GLY A 284 -6.92 -19.70 -6.29
N MET A 285 -6.03 -20.35 -5.54
CA MET A 285 -4.60 -20.45 -5.90
C MET A 285 -4.39 -21.22 -7.22
N LYS A 286 -5.14 -22.30 -7.45
CA LYS A 286 -5.09 -23.04 -8.73
C LYS A 286 -5.56 -22.16 -9.89
N LYS A 287 -6.62 -21.38 -9.73
CA LYS A 287 -7.06 -20.41 -10.75
C LYS A 287 -6.02 -19.35 -11.03
N THR A 288 -5.37 -18.85 -9.99
CA THR A 288 -4.27 -17.89 -10.13
C THR A 288 -3.12 -18.47 -10.95
N ALA A 289 -2.69 -19.70 -10.67
CA ALA A 289 -1.63 -20.36 -11.41
C ALA A 289 -1.97 -20.47 -12.92
N VAL A 290 -3.17 -20.95 -13.24
CA VAL A 290 -3.63 -21.06 -14.65
C VAL A 290 -3.64 -19.68 -15.34
N ARG A 291 -4.13 -18.65 -14.68
CA ARG A 291 -4.14 -17.29 -15.25
C ARG A 291 -2.75 -16.76 -15.54
N PHE A 292 -1.80 -16.98 -14.63
CA PHE A 292 -0.40 -16.57 -14.87
C PHE A 292 0.24 -17.35 -16.02
N GLU A 293 -0.02 -18.65 -16.13
CA GLU A 293 0.43 -19.45 -17.27
C GLU A 293 -0.11 -18.91 -18.60
N GLU A 294 -1.40 -18.59 -18.67
CA GLU A 294 -2.03 -18.00 -19.85
C GLU A 294 -1.44 -16.63 -20.22
N VAL A 295 -1.22 -15.76 -19.21
CA VAL A 295 -0.60 -14.44 -19.43
C VAL A 295 0.84 -14.63 -19.91
N SER A 296 1.63 -15.48 -19.26
CA SER A 296 3.02 -15.78 -19.65
C SER A 296 3.10 -16.23 -21.11
N GLN A 297 2.27 -17.18 -21.50
CA GLN A 297 2.27 -17.68 -22.87
C GLN A 297 1.91 -16.61 -23.92
N ARG A 298 0.96 -15.72 -23.57
CA ARG A 298 0.59 -14.60 -24.43
C ARG A 298 1.72 -13.55 -24.51
N CYS A 299 2.41 -13.29 -23.39
CA CYS A 299 3.58 -12.42 -23.35
C CYS A 299 4.70 -12.95 -24.26
N GLU A 300 5.03 -14.25 -24.18
CA GLU A 300 6.01 -14.87 -25.07
C GLU A 300 5.67 -14.75 -26.56
N ASN A 301 4.38 -14.91 -26.89
CA ASN A 301 3.91 -14.77 -28.27
C ASN A 301 3.98 -13.33 -28.75
N LEU A 302 3.64 -12.37 -27.93
CA LEU A 302 3.72 -10.95 -28.27
C LEU A 302 5.19 -10.50 -28.38
N LEU A 303 6.05 -10.95 -27.48
CA LEU A 303 7.48 -10.62 -27.49
C LEU A 303 8.14 -10.90 -28.86
N LYS A 304 7.75 -12.00 -29.51
CA LYS A 304 8.27 -12.37 -30.87
C LYS A 304 7.84 -11.38 -31.96
N ARG A 305 6.76 -10.63 -31.74
CA ARG A 305 6.16 -9.70 -32.73
C ARG A 305 6.51 -8.24 -32.47
N LEU A 306 6.95 -7.93 -31.26
CA LEU A 306 7.36 -6.56 -30.89
C LEU A 306 8.66 -6.16 -31.62
N PRO A 307 8.84 -4.87 -31.94
CA PRO A 307 10.11 -4.34 -32.42
C PRO A 307 11.25 -4.65 -31.46
N LYS A 308 12.44 -4.94 -31.96
CA LYS A 308 13.59 -5.32 -31.12
C LYS A 308 13.92 -4.30 -30.02
N GLN A 309 13.74 -3.02 -30.30
CA GLN A 309 13.97 -1.94 -29.35
C GLN A 309 13.04 -2.00 -28.15
N ASP A 310 11.80 -2.48 -28.33
CA ASP A 310 10.76 -2.51 -27.30
C ASP A 310 10.75 -3.83 -26.51
N GLN A 311 11.37 -4.89 -27.07
CA GLN A 311 11.37 -6.23 -26.46
C GLN A 311 12.02 -6.25 -25.09
N ARG A 312 13.08 -5.45 -24.87
CA ARG A 312 13.75 -5.41 -23.58
C ARG A 312 12.88 -4.80 -22.50
N PHE A 313 12.26 -3.66 -22.78
CA PHE A 313 11.36 -3.01 -21.83
C PHE A 313 10.15 -3.89 -21.51
N PHE A 314 9.54 -4.50 -22.54
CA PHE A 314 8.43 -5.42 -22.36
C PHE A 314 8.79 -6.63 -21.50
N ARG A 315 9.97 -7.24 -21.75
CA ARG A 315 10.44 -8.36 -20.94
C ARG A 315 10.63 -7.98 -19.49
N ASP A 316 11.31 -6.86 -19.24
CA ASP A 316 11.65 -6.44 -17.88
C ASP A 316 10.44 -5.98 -17.05
N ASN A 317 9.33 -5.60 -17.70
CA ASN A 317 8.17 -5.06 -17.01
C ASN A 317 6.97 -6.01 -16.95
N LEU A 318 6.85 -6.97 -17.86
CA LEU A 318 5.65 -7.81 -17.92
C LEU A 318 5.92 -9.28 -18.23
N ALA A 319 6.96 -9.61 -19.00
CA ALA A 319 7.16 -10.96 -19.51
C ALA A 319 8.25 -11.78 -18.77
N ALA A 320 8.84 -11.23 -17.70
CA ALA A 320 9.90 -11.88 -16.93
C ALA A 320 9.37 -12.86 -15.88
#